data_345313e27637d75e15482a0b16a376e8
#
_entry.id   345313e27637d75e15482a0b16a376e8
#
_cell.length_a   1.000
_cell.length_b   1.000
_cell.length_c   1.000
_cell.angle_alpha   90.00
_cell.angle_beta   90.00
_cell.angle_gamma   90.00
#
_symmetry.space_group_name_H-M   'P 1'
#
loop_
_entity.id
_entity.type
_entity.pdbx_description
1 polymer ?
#
loop_
_entity_poly.entity_id
_entity_poly.type
_entity_poly.pdbx_seq_one_letter_code
_entity_poly.pdbx_strand_id
1 'polypeptide(L)'
;IAVCDKEDRLVGIITIDDIVDVIQEENTEDIKKMAAIIPSDEEYMDASVLHLVAHRLPWLMIMMISATLSQTIITHFESVLAGAVVLTAFIPMLTGSAGNSGSQTSVTIIRNMALGEVELSEWLPVLWKELRVAVVSGAAMAAVNRPRELGMFRWRMVIRPAAWQTPMSQLG
;
A
#
# COMPACT_ATOMS: atom_id res chain seq x y z
N ILE A 1 -7.20 3.91 -39.19
CA ILE A 1 -5.78 4.27 -39.49
C ILE A 1 -5.30 3.29 -40.55
N ALA A 2 -4.69 3.80 -41.64
CA ALA A 2 -4.06 2.94 -42.64
C ALA A 2 -2.69 2.45 -42.13
N VAL A 3 -2.40 1.17 -42.30
CA VAL A 3 -1.12 0.55 -41.98
C VAL A 3 -0.40 0.22 -43.27
N CYS A 4 0.78 0.78 -43.47
CA CYS A 4 1.63 0.56 -44.63
C CYS A 4 2.89 -0.20 -44.26
N ASP A 5 3.44 -0.94 -45.21
CA ASP A 5 4.75 -1.56 -45.09
C ASP A 5 5.90 -0.52 -45.31
N LYS A 6 7.13 -0.98 -45.25
CA LYS A 6 8.30 -0.12 -45.46
C LYS A 6 8.43 0.41 -46.91
N GLU A 7 7.66 -0.14 -47.82
CA GLU A 7 7.56 0.25 -49.22
C GLU A 7 6.28 1.09 -49.52
N ASP A 8 5.66 1.67 -48.47
CA ASP A 8 4.42 2.48 -48.54
C ASP A 8 3.24 1.77 -49.18
N ARG A 9 3.19 0.43 -49.15
CA ARG A 9 2.02 -0.33 -49.63
C ARG A 9 1.06 -0.57 -48.44
N LEU A 10 -0.23 -0.37 -48.70
CA LEU A 10 -1.29 -0.63 -47.72
C LEU A 10 -1.32 -2.12 -47.36
N VAL A 11 -1.03 -2.44 -46.10
CA VAL A 11 -1.03 -3.80 -45.53
C VAL A 11 -2.36 -4.09 -44.83
N GLY A 12 -2.99 -3.05 -44.26
CA GLY A 12 -4.24 -3.20 -43.55
C GLY A 12 -4.81 -1.87 -43.04
N ILE A 13 -5.87 -1.96 -42.28
CA ILE A 13 -6.48 -0.82 -41.60
C ILE A 13 -6.68 -1.20 -40.14
N ILE A 14 -6.43 -0.25 -39.23
CA ILE A 14 -6.83 -0.33 -37.83
C ILE A 14 -8.12 0.48 -37.69
N THR A 15 -9.14 -0.16 -37.19
CA THR A 15 -10.43 0.49 -36.95
C THR A 15 -10.41 1.25 -35.61
N ILE A 16 -11.45 2.04 -35.37
CA ILE A 16 -11.55 2.72 -34.05
C ILE A 16 -11.85 1.71 -32.95
N ASP A 17 -12.57 0.65 -33.26
CA ASP A 17 -12.93 -0.39 -32.31
C ASP A 17 -11.67 -1.13 -31.83
N ASP A 18 -10.75 -1.49 -32.74
CA ASP A 18 -9.46 -2.09 -32.37
C ASP A 18 -8.65 -1.20 -31.42
N ILE A 19 -8.70 0.12 -31.63
CA ILE A 19 -8.00 1.08 -30.74
C ILE A 19 -8.65 1.12 -29.36
N VAL A 20 -9.99 1.09 -29.30
CA VAL A 20 -10.72 1.08 -28.02
C VAL A 20 -10.42 -0.18 -27.24
N ASP A 21 -10.35 -1.34 -27.90
CA ASP A 21 -10.00 -2.61 -27.23
C ASP A 21 -8.59 -2.58 -26.65
N VAL A 22 -7.60 -2.09 -27.39
CA VAL A 22 -6.24 -1.90 -26.88
C VAL A 22 -6.21 -0.94 -25.70
N ILE A 23 -6.94 0.18 -25.74
CA ILE A 23 -7.02 1.11 -24.61
C ILE A 23 -7.61 0.44 -23.36
N GLN A 24 -8.62 -0.41 -23.51
CA GLN A 24 -9.22 -1.13 -22.39
C GLN A 24 -8.25 -2.18 -21.79
N GLU A 25 -7.53 -2.90 -22.66
CA GLU A 25 -6.51 -3.87 -22.27
C GLU A 25 -5.39 -3.20 -21.47
N GLU A 26 -4.80 -2.14 -22.00
CA GLU A 26 -3.76 -1.34 -21.32
C GLU A 26 -4.25 -0.78 -19.97
N ASN A 27 -5.46 -0.22 -19.92
CA ASN A 27 -6.03 0.27 -18.66
C ASN A 27 -6.21 -0.87 -17.64
N THR A 28 -6.62 -2.05 -18.09
CA THR A 28 -6.80 -3.23 -17.23
C THR A 28 -5.43 -3.73 -16.70
N GLU A 29 -4.42 -3.74 -17.56
CA GLU A 29 -3.05 -4.07 -17.17
C GLU A 29 -2.49 -3.10 -16.13
N ASP A 30 -2.67 -1.81 -16.34
CA ASP A 30 -2.28 -0.76 -15.40
C ASP A 30 -2.93 -0.96 -14.02
N ILE A 31 -4.24 -1.23 -13.97
CA ILE A 31 -4.96 -1.51 -12.72
C ILE A 31 -4.38 -2.74 -12.02
N LYS A 32 -4.10 -3.82 -12.75
CA LYS A 32 -3.47 -5.03 -12.18
C LYS A 32 -2.07 -4.72 -11.63
N LYS A 33 -1.25 -3.95 -12.35
CA LYS A 33 0.07 -3.50 -11.89
C LYS A 33 -0.01 -2.65 -10.63
N MET A 34 -0.98 -1.72 -10.54
CA MET A 34 -1.22 -0.90 -9.33
C MET A 34 -1.55 -1.75 -8.12
N ALA A 35 -2.23 -2.87 -8.30
CA ALA A 35 -2.53 -3.84 -7.25
C ALA A 35 -1.41 -4.88 -7.02
N ALA A 36 -0.27 -4.75 -7.71
CA ALA A 36 0.83 -5.71 -7.70
C ALA A 36 0.39 -7.15 -8.07
N ILE A 37 -0.59 -7.26 -8.97
CA ILE A 37 -1.06 -8.51 -9.57
C ILE A 37 -0.38 -8.66 -10.93
N ILE A 38 0.16 -9.83 -11.22
CA ILE A 38 0.72 -10.12 -12.53
C ILE A 38 -0.42 -10.09 -13.57
N PRO A 39 -0.31 -9.29 -14.63
CA PRO A 39 -1.34 -9.24 -15.68
C PRO A 39 -1.56 -10.62 -16.34
N SER A 40 -2.78 -10.86 -16.76
CA SER A 40 -3.17 -12.04 -17.55
C SER A 40 -4.30 -11.65 -18.48
N ASP A 41 -4.38 -12.29 -19.63
CA ASP A 41 -5.38 -12.03 -20.68
C ASP A 41 -6.64 -12.89 -20.49
N GLU A 42 -6.65 -13.79 -19.49
CA GLU A 42 -7.81 -14.65 -19.22
C GLU A 42 -8.95 -13.85 -18.56
N GLU A 43 -10.18 -14.12 -19.02
CA GLU A 43 -11.38 -13.63 -18.35
C GLU A 43 -11.50 -14.22 -16.95
N TYR A 44 -11.95 -13.42 -15.99
CA TYR A 44 -12.01 -13.81 -14.58
C TYR A 44 -12.82 -15.09 -14.31
N MET A 45 -13.93 -15.27 -15.07
CA MET A 45 -14.81 -16.43 -14.87
C MET A 45 -14.23 -17.72 -15.45
N ASP A 46 -13.38 -17.63 -16.47
CA ASP A 46 -12.76 -18.76 -17.14
C ASP A 46 -11.40 -19.15 -16.48
N ALA A 47 -10.81 -18.18 -15.78
CA ALA A 47 -9.52 -18.38 -15.10
C ALA A 47 -9.64 -19.39 -13.96
N SER A 48 -8.75 -20.39 -13.93
CA SER A 48 -8.71 -21.35 -12.84
C SER A 48 -8.26 -20.68 -11.54
N VAL A 49 -8.73 -21.20 -10.40
CA VAL A 49 -8.35 -20.71 -9.07
C VAL A 49 -6.83 -20.71 -8.88
N LEU A 50 -6.16 -21.78 -9.34
CA LEU A 50 -4.70 -21.88 -9.24
C LEU A 50 -3.99 -20.83 -10.07
N HIS A 51 -4.51 -20.50 -11.24
CA HIS A 51 -3.99 -19.41 -12.08
C HIS A 51 -4.10 -18.07 -11.36
N LEU A 52 -5.26 -17.75 -10.81
CA LEU A 52 -5.46 -16.51 -10.04
C LEU A 52 -4.54 -16.41 -8.82
N VAL A 53 -4.32 -17.54 -8.11
CA VAL A 53 -3.39 -17.60 -6.98
C VAL A 53 -1.95 -17.37 -7.45
N ALA A 54 -1.52 -18.00 -8.54
CA ALA A 54 -0.16 -17.84 -9.06
C ALA A 54 0.19 -16.39 -9.42
N HIS A 55 -0.79 -15.61 -9.89
CA HIS A 55 -0.59 -14.20 -10.25
C HIS A 55 -0.56 -13.24 -9.04
N ARG A 56 -1.07 -13.66 -7.88
CA ARG A 56 -1.10 -12.85 -6.65
C ARG A 56 -0.03 -13.27 -5.65
N LEU A 57 0.32 -14.56 -5.63
CA LEU A 57 1.19 -15.16 -4.63
C LEU A 57 2.59 -14.54 -4.55
N PRO A 58 3.28 -14.20 -5.65
CA PRO A 58 4.61 -13.62 -5.58
C PRO A 58 4.67 -12.36 -4.74
N TRP A 59 3.70 -11.44 -4.93
CA TRP A 59 3.61 -10.22 -4.15
C TRP A 59 3.28 -10.48 -2.68
N LEU A 60 2.34 -11.39 -2.43
CA LEU A 60 1.96 -11.75 -1.06
C LEU A 60 3.12 -12.39 -0.29
N MET A 61 3.98 -13.19 -0.97
CA MET A 61 5.19 -13.74 -0.36
C MET A 61 6.21 -12.67 0.01
N ILE A 62 6.40 -11.66 -0.85
CA ILE A 62 7.26 -10.50 -0.54
C ILE A 62 6.72 -9.75 0.68
N MET A 63 5.41 -9.52 0.73
CA MET A 63 4.77 -8.87 1.88
C MET A 63 4.91 -9.70 3.16
N MET A 64 4.81 -11.02 3.08
CA MET A 64 4.98 -11.92 4.23
C MET A 64 6.42 -11.86 4.78
N ILE A 65 7.43 -11.83 3.92
CA ILE A 65 8.84 -11.66 4.33
C ILE A 65 9.02 -10.31 5.06
N SER A 66 8.47 -9.23 4.51
CA SER A 66 8.50 -7.90 5.12
C SER A 66 7.80 -7.88 6.49
N ALA A 67 6.64 -8.54 6.60
CA ALA A 67 5.91 -8.66 7.86
C ALA A 67 6.71 -9.43 8.92
N THR A 68 7.38 -10.53 8.54
CA THR A 68 8.23 -11.33 9.41
C THR A 68 9.41 -10.52 9.94
N LEU A 69 10.05 -9.72 9.07
CA LEU A 69 11.11 -8.81 9.47
C LEU A 69 10.60 -7.79 10.50
N SER A 70 9.46 -7.18 10.25
CA SER A 70 8.82 -6.23 11.17
C SER A 70 8.51 -6.88 12.53
N GLN A 71 7.97 -8.10 12.53
CA GLN A 71 7.70 -8.87 13.74
C GLN A 71 8.97 -9.14 14.54
N THR A 72 10.07 -9.52 13.89
CA THR A 72 11.37 -9.77 14.54
C THR A 72 11.87 -8.52 15.25
N ILE A 73 11.75 -7.34 14.61
CA ILE A 73 12.13 -6.06 15.21
C ILE A 73 11.26 -5.78 16.44
N ILE A 74 9.95 -5.93 16.34
CA ILE A 74 9.01 -5.69 17.47
C ILE A 74 9.34 -6.60 18.64
N THR A 75 9.58 -7.90 18.40
CA THR A 75 9.94 -8.87 19.44
C THR A 75 11.27 -8.53 20.11
N HIS A 76 12.24 -8.03 19.34
CA HIS A 76 13.52 -7.59 19.91
C HIS A 76 13.36 -6.44 20.92
N PHE A 77 12.38 -5.56 20.71
CA PHE A 77 12.09 -4.43 21.60
C PHE A 77 10.92 -4.70 22.57
N GLU A 78 10.51 -5.94 22.76
CA GLU A 78 9.38 -6.31 23.61
C GLU A 78 9.50 -5.79 25.03
N SER A 79 10.68 -5.87 25.65
CA SER A 79 10.92 -5.37 27.01
C SER A 79 10.69 -3.85 27.13
N VAL A 80 11.06 -3.08 26.12
CA VAL A 80 10.82 -1.63 26.06
C VAL A 80 9.33 -1.34 25.88
N LEU A 81 8.67 -2.09 24.99
CA LEU A 81 7.23 -1.96 24.73
C LEU A 81 6.39 -2.37 25.95
N ALA A 82 6.80 -3.39 26.70
CA ALA A 82 6.15 -3.79 27.95
C ALA A 82 6.18 -2.69 29.01
N GLY A 83 7.26 -1.91 29.06
CA GLY A 83 7.38 -0.74 29.94
C GLY A 83 6.52 0.45 29.50
N ALA A 84 6.10 0.48 28.23
CA ALA A 84 5.34 1.59 27.63
C ALA A 84 4.20 1.07 26.75
N VAL A 85 3.24 0.34 27.34
CA VAL A 85 2.09 -0.28 26.66
C VAL A 85 1.33 0.68 25.73
N VAL A 86 1.35 1.98 26.03
CA VAL A 86 0.76 3.01 25.17
C VAL A 86 1.38 3.00 23.78
N LEU A 87 2.70 2.70 23.65
CA LEU A 87 3.38 2.68 22.34
C LEU A 87 2.85 1.56 21.43
N THR A 88 2.46 0.42 21.99
CA THR A 88 1.92 -0.69 21.19
C THR A 88 0.61 -0.34 20.48
N ALA A 89 -0.18 0.57 21.04
CA ALA A 89 -1.41 1.04 20.42
C ALA A 89 -1.18 1.88 19.16
N PHE A 90 0.02 2.47 19.01
CA PHE A 90 0.37 3.26 17.82
C PHE A 90 0.83 2.39 16.63
N ILE A 91 1.29 1.17 16.88
CA ILE A 91 1.80 0.29 15.82
C ILE A 91 0.78 0.09 14.69
N PRO A 92 -0.49 -0.32 14.95
CA PRO A 92 -1.48 -0.47 13.90
C PRO A 92 -1.81 0.85 13.17
N MET A 93 -1.81 1.96 13.90
CA MET A 93 -2.05 3.27 13.30
C MET A 93 -0.95 3.67 12.33
N LEU A 94 0.31 3.51 12.73
CA LEU A 94 1.46 3.85 11.90
C LEU A 94 1.57 2.94 10.69
N THR A 95 1.42 1.62 10.87
CA THR A 95 1.48 0.66 9.76
C THR A 95 0.32 0.83 8.79
N GLY A 96 -0.89 1.09 9.27
CA GLY A 96 -2.04 1.38 8.41
C GLY A 96 -1.87 2.68 7.63
N SER A 97 -1.41 3.74 8.27
CA SER A 97 -1.14 5.03 7.59
C SER A 97 -0.03 4.91 6.55
N ALA A 98 1.06 4.20 6.87
CA ALA A 98 2.16 3.96 5.95
C ALA A 98 1.71 3.12 4.74
N GLY A 99 0.91 2.06 4.96
CA GLY A 99 0.37 1.23 3.90
C GLY A 99 -0.55 2.01 2.95
N ASN A 100 -1.44 2.83 3.50
CA ASN A 100 -2.32 3.68 2.69
C ASN A 100 -1.54 4.73 1.88
N SER A 101 -0.55 5.38 2.49
CA SER A 101 0.32 6.33 1.80
C SER A 101 1.11 5.66 0.69
N GLY A 102 1.69 4.49 0.96
CA GLY A 102 2.41 3.70 -0.04
C GLY A 102 1.53 3.31 -1.22
N SER A 103 0.30 2.89 -0.97
CA SER A 103 -0.67 2.57 -2.03
C SER A 103 -1.01 3.79 -2.90
N GLN A 104 -1.24 4.96 -2.29
CA GLN A 104 -1.52 6.21 -3.03
C GLN A 104 -0.32 6.62 -3.91
N THR A 105 0.89 6.56 -3.38
CA THR A 105 2.12 6.83 -4.14
C THR A 105 2.27 5.85 -5.31
N SER A 106 2.06 4.56 -5.06
CA SER A 106 2.18 3.51 -6.07
C SER A 106 1.22 3.75 -7.25
N VAL A 107 -0.06 3.99 -6.95
CA VAL A 107 -1.08 4.30 -7.96
C VAL A 107 -0.68 5.54 -8.78
N THR A 108 -0.24 6.60 -8.11
CA THR A 108 0.15 7.84 -8.77
C THR A 108 1.36 7.64 -9.70
N ILE A 109 2.40 6.97 -9.22
CA ILE A 109 3.63 6.76 -10.01
C ILE A 109 3.35 5.84 -11.20
N ILE A 110 2.67 4.70 -11.00
CA ILE A 110 2.38 3.76 -12.10
C ILE A 110 1.54 4.45 -13.17
N ARG A 111 0.53 5.23 -12.77
CA ARG A 111 -0.30 5.96 -13.72
C ARG A 111 0.49 6.99 -14.52
N ASN A 112 1.36 7.76 -13.87
CA ASN A 112 2.19 8.75 -14.57
C ASN A 112 3.25 8.09 -15.47
N MET A 113 3.74 6.91 -15.11
CA MET A 113 4.60 6.11 -15.98
C MET A 113 3.85 5.60 -17.21
N ALA A 114 2.64 5.10 -17.04
CA ALA A 114 1.78 4.64 -18.14
C ALA A 114 1.43 5.77 -19.12
N LEU A 115 1.28 7.01 -18.61
CA LEU A 115 1.05 8.20 -19.44
C LEU A 115 2.33 8.76 -20.08
N GLY A 116 3.50 8.21 -19.77
CA GLY A 116 4.79 8.71 -20.25
C GLY A 116 5.22 10.05 -19.62
N GLU A 117 4.60 10.45 -18.52
CA GLU A 117 4.95 11.67 -17.78
C GLU A 117 6.15 11.48 -16.85
N VAL A 118 6.45 10.24 -16.48
CA VAL A 118 7.57 9.84 -15.63
C VAL A 118 8.30 8.66 -16.25
N GLU A 119 9.61 8.78 -16.42
CA GLU A 119 10.47 7.68 -16.86
C GLU A 119 11.17 6.99 -15.69
N LEU A 120 11.53 5.71 -15.88
CA LEU A 120 12.33 4.97 -14.89
C LEU A 120 13.71 5.59 -14.62
N SER A 121 14.24 6.35 -15.57
CA SER A 121 15.48 7.12 -15.43
C SER A 121 15.38 8.24 -14.40
N GLU A 122 14.16 8.73 -14.13
CA GLU A 122 13.87 9.85 -13.25
C GLU A 122 13.54 9.44 -11.81
N TRP A 123 13.90 8.23 -11.40
CA TRP A 123 13.58 7.69 -10.08
C TRP A 123 14.05 8.58 -8.91
N LEU A 124 15.19 9.27 -9.05
CA LEU A 124 15.77 10.10 -7.99
C LEU A 124 14.97 11.40 -7.75
N PRO A 125 14.61 12.20 -8.78
CA PRO A 125 13.66 13.30 -8.63
C PRO A 125 12.30 12.89 -8.05
N VAL A 126 11.77 11.76 -8.50
CA VAL A 126 10.49 11.20 -8.02
C VAL A 126 10.60 10.87 -6.54
N LEU A 127 11.64 10.13 -6.12
CA LEU A 127 11.89 9.79 -4.73
C LEU A 127 11.99 11.04 -3.84
N TRP A 128 12.69 12.07 -4.31
CA TRP A 128 12.83 13.34 -3.56
C TRP A 128 11.50 14.08 -3.44
N LYS A 129 10.66 14.04 -4.48
CA LYS A 129 9.32 14.61 -4.46
C LYS A 129 8.42 13.87 -3.46
N GLU A 130 8.39 12.54 -3.51
CA GLU A 130 7.61 11.69 -2.61
C GLU A 130 8.06 11.84 -1.15
N LEU A 131 9.34 11.95 -0.88
CA LEU A 131 9.86 12.20 0.47
C LEU A 131 9.29 13.50 1.06
N ARG A 132 9.24 14.58 0.27
CA ARG A 132 8.64 15.85 0.72
C ARG A 132 7.13 15.72 0.96
N VAL A 133 6.43 15.00 0.08
CA VAL A 133 4.99 14.72 0.25
C VAL A 133 4.78 13.92 1.53
N ALA A 134 5.57 12.89 1.78
CA ALA A 134 5.49 12.07 2.98
C ALA A 134 5.73 12.87 4.27
N VAL A 135 6.72 13.78 4.28
CA VAL A 135 7.00 14.65 5.43
C VAL A 135 5.82 15.58 5.72
N VAL A 136 5.27 16.24 4.70
CA VAL A 136 4.14 17.18 4.86
C VAL A 136 2.88 16.41 5.31
N SER A 137 2.56 15.29 4.68
CA SER A 137 1.41 14.46 5.02
C SER A 137 1.53 13.88 6.43
N GLY A 138 2.72 13.40 6.80
CA GLY A 138 3.01 12.88 8.14
C GLY A 138 2.87 13.97 9.21
N ALA A 139 3.37 15.16 8.97
CA ALA A 139 3.21 16.30 9.87
C ALA A 139 1.73 16.71 10.03
N ALA A 140 0.97 16.73 8.95
CA ALA A 140 -0.47 17.01 8.99
C ALA A 140 -1.23 15.95 9.81
N MET A 141 -0.96 14.66 9.59
CA MET A 141 -1.56 13.56 10.36
C MET A 141 -1.18 13.64 11.84
N ALA A 142 0.06 13.95 12.17
CA ALA A 142 0.51 14.14 13.55
C ALA A 142 -0.19 15.32 14.22
N ALA A 143 -0.38 16.42 13.51
CA ALA A 143 -1.12 17.57 14.03
C ALA A 143 -2.58 17.26 14.34
N VAL A 144 -3.25 16.50 13.47
CA VAL A 144 -4.65 16.06 13.67
C VAL A 144 -4.78 15.07 14.83
N ASN A 145 -3.80 14.18 15.02
CA ASN A 145 -3.83 13.18 16.10
C ASN A 145 -3.48 13.77 17.48
N ARG A 146 -2.71 14.85 17.55
CA ARG A 146 -2.26 15.47 18.79
C ARG A 146 -3.38 15.76 19.80
N PRO A 147 -4.57 16.30 19.42
CA PRO A 147 -5.66 16.52 20.36
C PRO A 147 -6.27 15.22 20.92
N ARG A 148 -6.33 14.17 20.11
CA ARG A 148 -6.87 12.86 20.52
C ARG A 148 -5.99 12.16 21.55
N GLU A 149 -4.68 12.25 21.38
CA GLU A 149 -3.68 11.68 22.29
C GLU A 149 -3.78 12.34 23.68
N LEU A 150 -3.82 13.66 23.72
CA LEU A 150 -3.98 14.42 24.97
C LEU A 150 -5.32 14.08 25.67
N GLY A 151 -6.39 13.85 24.91
CA GLY A 151 -7.68 13.43 25.42
C GLY A 151 -7.65 12.01 26.01
N MET A 152 -7.08 11.03 25.28
CA MET A 152 -6.95 9.64 25.75
C MET A 152 -6.01 9.52 26.95
N PHE A 153 -4.92 10.28 26.99
CA PHE A 153 -4.02 10.32 28.14
C PHE A 153 -4.73 10.85 29.39
N ARG A 154 -5.56 11.88 29.24
CA ARG A 154 -6.38 12.46 30.32
C ARG A 154 -7.46 11.48 30.81
N TRP A 155 -8.13 10.76 29.92
CA TRP A 155 -9.10 9.73 30.28
C TRP A 155 -8.46 8.53 30.99
N ARG A 156 -7.27 8.09 30.60
CA ARG A 156 -6.55 7.01 31.26
C ARG A 156 -6.07 7.37 32.66
N MET A 157 -5.77 8.64 32.92
CA MET A 157 -5.47 9.11 34.27
C MET A 157 -6.72 9.15 35.15
N VAL A 158 -7.88 9.41 34.57
CA VAL A 158 -9.17 9.47 35.32
C VAL A 158 -9.74 8.07 35.52
N ILE A 159 -9.50 7.11 34.62
CA ILE A 159 -10.03 5.72 34.71
C ILE A 159 -8.98 4.79 35.37
N ARG A 160 -8.09 5.26 36.19
CA ARG A 160 -7.38 4.38 37.13
C ARG A 160 -8.28 4.21 38.39
N PRO A 161 -9.25 3.27 38.38
CA PRO A 161 -9.87 2.88 39.61
C PRO A 161 -8.84 2.07 40.39
N ALA A 162 -8.72 2.39 41.66
CA ALA A 162 -7.98 1.60 42.66
C ALA A 162 -8.49 0.15 42.80
N ALA A 163 -9.41 -0.27 41.95
CA ALA A 163 -10.14 -1.54 42.03
C ALA A 163 -9.36 -2.79 41.61
N TRP A 164 -8.20 -2.64 40.94
CA TRP A 164 -7.38 -3.82 40.50
C TRP A 164 -6.20 -4.12 41.42
N GLN A 165 -6.14 -3.48 42.59
CA GLN A 165 -5.06 -3.72 43.58
C GLN A 165 -5.52 -4.56 44.76
N THR A 166 -6.70 -5.14 44.74
CA THR A 166 -7.05 -6.16 45.74
C THR A 166 -6.36 -7.48 45.38
N PRO A 167 -5.37 -7.94 46.16
CA PRO A 167 -4.77 -9.26 45.94
C PRO A 167 -5.87 -10.30 46.15
N MET A 168 -5.93 -11.28 45.25
CA MET A 168 -6.85 -12.44 45.28
C MET A 168 -6.75 -13.26 46.59
N SER A 169 -5.85 -12.95 47.47
CA SER A 169 -5.64 -13.58 48.77
C SER A 169 -6.63 -13.15 49.86
N GLN A 170 -7.58 -12.23 49.59
CA GLN A 170 -8.62 -11.80 50.54
C GLN A 170 -10.04 -12.22 50.19
N LEU A 171 -10.22 -13.08 49.20
CA LEU A 171 -11.50 -13.73 48.85
C LEU A 171 -11.48 -15.21 49.28
N GLY A 172 -11.20 -15.45 50.57
CA GLY A 172 -11.35 -16.74 51.19
C GLY A 172 -12.55 -16.74 52.14
#